data_7fbba638de672b1f7882699c036f8955
#
_entry.id   7fbba638de672b1f7882699c036f8955
#
_cell.length_a   1.000
_cell.length_b   1.000
_cell.length_c   1.000
_cell.angle_alpha   90.00
_cell.angle_beta   90.00
_cell.angle_gamma   90.00
#
_symmetry.space_group_name_H-M   'P 1'
#
loop_
_entity.id
_entity.type
_entity.pdbx_description
1 polymer ?
#
loop_
_entity_poly.entity_id
_entity_poly.type
_entity_poly.pdbx_seq_one_letter_code
_entity_poly.pdbx_strand_id
1 'polypeptide(L)'
;MSLNEKLEDLNYVDQDEWFEVIKDVCRSQSKRAVGFLAVVLLLFSLAGIYFFTFNYQGHDIGDIAAICFEIVICFALIWGIVNNLRFLRVADSLSTPQQLLLQHEKRIKNDRRAALVCIVTVIVSLGGPYIFTVSDWPYWAMKAIIIVLILIFYFNGIYMRPSDRDNEISERLQELINTK
;
A
#
# COMPACT_ATOMS: atom_id res chain seq x y z
N MET A 1 -9.70 16.21 11.48
CA MET A 1 -9.87 15.79 12.87
C MET A 1 -8.91 14.65 13.15
N SER A 2 -7.91 14.87 13.98
CA SER A 2 -6.92 13.86 14.35
C SER A 2 -7.57 12.79 15.25
N LEU A 3 -6.94 11.64 15.40
CA LEU A 3 -7.42 10.60 16.34
C LEU A 3 -7.40 11.16 17.76
N ASN A 4 -6.37 11.93 18.11
CA ASN A 4 -6.24 12.60 19.40
C ASN A 4 -7.39 13.58 19.68
N GLU A 5 -7.80 14.44 18.72
CA GLU A 5 -8.97 15.32 18.88
C GLU A 5 -10.24 14.52 19.16
N LYS A 6 -10.41 13.36 18.53
CA LYS A 6 -11.57 12.50 18.80
C LYS A 6 -11.49 11.82 20.17
N LEU A 7 -10.29 11.55 20.67
CA LEU A 7 -10.07 10.87 21.94
C LEU A 7 -9.98 11.86 23.11
N GLU A 8 -9.56 13.13 22.89
CA GLU A 8 -9.56 14.18 23.90
C GLU A 8 -10.99 14.61 24.29
N ASP A 9 -11.91 14.63 23.32
CA ASP A 9 -13.33 14.85 23.60
C ASP A 9 -13.98 13.70 24.42
N LEU A 10 -13.30 12.54 24.48
CA LEU A 10 -13.76 11.32 25.14
C LEU A 10 -13.12 11.07 26.51
N ASN A 11 -12.46 12.06 27.13
CA ASN A 11 -11.67 11.94 28.37
C ASN A 11 -12.40 11.36 29.61
N TYR A 12 -13.67 10.96 29.47
CA TYR A 12 -14.49 10.31 30.53
C TYR A 12 -15.28 9.10 30.04
N VAL A 13 -14.92 8.57 28.85
CA VAL A 13 -15.71 7.54 28.18
C VAL A 13 -15.21 6.13 28.52
N ASP A 14 -16.16 5.20 28.60
CA ASP A 14 -15.97 3.78 28.86
C ASP A 14 -14.96 3.15 27.88
N GLN A 15 -14.11 2.23 28.37
CA GLN A 15 -13.09 1.54 27.58
C GLN A 15 -13.65 0.84 26.32
N ASP A 16 -14.92 0.43 26.38
CA ASP A 16 -15.59 -0.22 25.26
C ASP A 16 -15.89 0.79 24.14
N GLU A 17 -16.21 2.03 24.46
CA GLU A 17 -16.43 3.10 23.48
C GLU A 17 -15.11 3.51 22.80
N TRP A 18 -14.01 3.57 23.53
CA TRP A 18 -12.68 3.78 22.99
C TRP A 18 -12.29 2.70 21.97
N PHE A 19 -12.57 1.44 22.29
CA PHE A 19 -12.30 0.32 21.41
C PHE A 19 -13.08 0.45 20.10
N GLU A 20 -14.36 0.78 20.14
CA GLU A 20 -15.17 0.95 18.92
C GLU A 20 -14.69 2.14 18.06
N VAL A 21 -14.28 3.27 18.67
CA VAL A 21 -13.70 4.41 17.94
C VAL A 21 -12.42 4.02 17.21
N ILE A 22 -11.49 3.31 17.87
CA ILE A 22 -10.26 2.85 17.25
C ILE A 22 -10.55 1.88 16.11
N LYS A 23 -11.49 0.96 16.31
CA LYS A 23 -11.95 -0.01 15.30
C LYS A 23 -12.52 0.68 14.06
N ASP A 24 -13.32 1.72 14.24
CA ASP A 24 -13.86 2.52 13.13
C ASP A 24 -12.78 3.30 12.38
N VAL A 25 -11.76 3.82 13.06
CA VAL A 25 -10.60 4.46 12.43
C VAL A 25 -9.83 3.44 11.58
N CYS A 26 -9.56 2.24 12.09
CA CYS A 26 -8.91 1.17 11.34
C CYS A 26 -9.70 0.77 10.09
N ARG A 27 -11.05 0.68 10.19
CA ARG A 27 -11.95 0.42 9.06
C ARG A 27 -11.89 1.53 8.02
N SER A 28 -11.95 2.80 8.45
CA SER A 28 -11.87 3.95 7.56
C SER A 28 -10.56 3.99 6.78
N GLN A 29 -9.44 3.69 7.44
CA GLN A 29 -8.14 3.57 6.77
C GLN A 29 -8.14 2.46 5.72
N SER A 30 -8.63 1.27 6.07
CA SER A 30 -8.68 0.15 5.13
C SER A 30 -9.60 0.42 3.93
N LYS A 31 -10.74 1.09 4.12
CA LYS A 31 -11.61 1.53 3.01
C LYS A 31 -10.90 2.51 2.08
N ARG A 32 -10.17 3.48 2.64
CA ARG A 32 -9.38 4.44 1.85
C ARG A 32 -8.26 3.75 1.08
N ALA A 33 -7.55 2.81 1.73
CA ALA A 33 -6.49 2.02 1.08
C ALA A 33 -7.05 1.21 -0.09
N VAL A 34 -8.19 0.53 0.07
CA VAL A 34 -8.86 -0.19 -1.02
C VAL A 34 -9.22 0.75 -2.18
N GLY A 35 -9.82 1.91 -1.89
CA GLY A 35 -10.17 2.90 -2.93
C GLY A 35 -8.94 3.40 -3.68
N PHE A 36 -7.88 3.77 -2.96
CA PHE A 36 -6.63 4.22 -3.57
C PHE A 36 -5.98 3.14 -4.44
N LEU A 37 -5.82 1.92 -3.91
CA LEU A 37 -5.21 0.80 -4.65
C LEU A 37 -6.04 0.41 -5.89
N ALA A 38 -7.38 0.49 -5.81
CA ALA A 38 -8.25 0.23 -6.96
C ALA A 38 -8.07 1.26 -8.07
N VAL A 39 -7.95 2.54 -7.72
CA VAL A 39 -7.66 3.62 -8.70
C VAL A 39 -6.28 3.40 -9.34
N VAL A 40 -5.26 3.11 -8.53
CA VAL A 40 -3.91 2.83 -9.04
C VAL A 40 -3.91 1.62 -9.97
N LEU A 41 -4.59 0.52 -9.60
CA LEU A 41 -4.72 -0.67 -10.43
C LEU A 41 -5.41 -0.36 -11.76
N LEU A 42 -6.48 0.45 -11.75
CA LEU A 42 -7.17 0.87 -12.95
C LEU A 42 -6.26 1.67 -13.89
N LEU A 43 -5.55 2.66 -13.35
CA LEU A 43 -4.62 3.49 -14.13
C LEU A 43 -3.48 2.65 -14.71
N PHE A 44 -2.96 1.70 -13.93
CA PHE A 44 -1.90 0.80 -14.39
C PHE A 44 -2.39 -0.11 -15.50
N SER A 45 -3.57 -0.71 -15.36
CA SER A 45 -4.18 -1.57 -16.39
C SER A 45 -4.47 -0.80 -17.69
N LEU A 46 -4.93 0.44 -17.59
CA LEU A 46 -5.14 1.31 -18.77
C LEU A 46 -3.82 1.63 -19.48
N ALA A 47 -2.77 1.93 -18.72
CA ALA A 47 -1.43 2.17 -19.27
C ALA A 47 -0.89 0.93 -19.99
N GLY A 48 -1.08 -0.27 -19.44
CA GLY A 48 -0.70 -1.53 -20.06
C GLY A 48 -1.46 -1.81 -21.36
N ILE A 49 -2.78 -1.62 -21.34
CA ILE A 49 -3.60 -1.75 -22.56
C ILE A 49 -3.12 -0.80 -23.65
N TYR A 50 -2.84 0.47 -23.27
CA TYR A 50 -2.31 1.46 -24.21
C TYR A 50 -0.96 1.01 -24.80
N PHE A 51 -0.03 0.56 -23.94
CA PHE A 51 1.27 0.08 -24.38
C PHE A 51 1.12 -1.12 -25.34
N PHE A 52 0.28 -2.08 -24.99
CA PHE A 52 0.01 -3.24 -25.83
C PHE A 52 -0.58 -2.87 -27.20
N THR A 53 -1.47 -1.90 -27.22
CA THR A 53 -2.20 -1.54 -28.46
C THR A 53 -1.31 -0.76 -29.43
N PHE A 54 -0.44 0.10 -28.90
CA PHE A 54 0.28 1.08 -29.74
C PHE A 54 1.77 0.84 -29.86
N ASN A 55 2.42 0.19 -28.89
CA ASN A 55 3.88 0.05 -28.84
C ASN A 55 4.37 -1.40 -28.94
N TYR A 56 3.50 -2.39 -28.74
CA TYR A 56 3.90 -3.78 -28.76
C TYR A 56 4.19 -4.25 -30.18
N GLN A 57 5.46 -4.57 -30.48
CA GLN A 57 5.88 -5.10 -31.78
C GLN A 57 6.07 -6.62 -31.76
N GLY A 58 5.98 -7.25 -30.61
CA GLY A 58 5.86 -8.72 -30.47
C GLY A 58 7.16 -9.51 -30.64
N HIS A 59 8.31 -8.85 -30.81
CA HIS A 59 9.56 -9.53 -31.17
C HIS A 59 10.75 -9.22 -30.26
N ASP A 60 10.63 -8.30 -29.31
CA ASP A 60 11.74 -7.93 -28.45
C ASP A 60 11.60 -8.54 -27.04
N ILE A 61 12.71 -9.04 -26.50
CA ILE A 61 12.79 -9.53 -25.11
C ILE A 61 12.34 -8.45 -24.12
N GLY A 62 12.57 -7.17 -24.45
CA GLY A 62 12.11 -6.03 -23.68
C GLY A 62 10.60 -5.94 -23.54
N ASP A 63 9.84 -6.24 -24.58
CA ASP A 63 8.38 -6.23 -24.57
C ASP A 63 7.84 -7.33 -23.66
N ILE A 64 8.41 -8.54 -23.74
CA ILE A 64 8.01 -9.67 -22.88
C ILE A 64 8.31 -9.35 -21.40
N ALA A 65 9.47 -8.77 -21.13
CA ALA A 65 9.84 -8.35 -19.78
C ALA A 65 8.87 -7.30 -19.23
N ALA A 66 8.50 -6.28 -20.03
CA ALA A 66 7.55 -5.25 -19.64
C ALA A 66 6.19 -5.85 -19.23
N ILE A 67 5.69 -6.80 -20.01
CA ILE A 67 4.44 -7.52 -19.71
C ILE A 67 4.55 -8.29 -18.39
N CYS A 68 5.62 -9.04 -18.20
CA CYS A 68 5.84 -9.80 -16.96
C CYS A 68 5.86 -8.86 -15.73
N PHE A 69 6.52 -7.71 -15.83
CA PHE A 69 6.58 -6.74 -14.77
C PHE A 69 5.21 -6.12 -14.47
N GLU A 70 4.44 -5.79 -15.48
CA GLU A 70 3.10 -5.27 -15.32
C GLU A 70 2.19 -6.27 -14.60
N ILE A 71 2.24 -7.53 -15.00
CA ILE A 71 1.50 -8.62 -14.35
C ILE A 71 1.87 -8.70 -12.86
N VAL A 72 3.16 -8.67 -12.50
CA VAL A 72 3.62 -8.75 -11.11
C VAL A 72 3.10 -7.57 -10.29
N ILE A 73 3.14 -6.34 -10.84
CA ILE A 73 2.62 -5.15 -10.16
C ILE A 73 1.11 -5.27 -9.96
N CYS A 74 0.35 -5.68 -10.98
CA CYS A 74 -1.09 -5.90 -10.85
C CYS A 74 -1.41 -6.93 -9.76
N PHE A 75 -0.68 -8.04 -9.70
CA PHE A 75 -0.84 -9.03 -8.63
C PHE A 75 -0.55 -8.45 -7.24
N ALA A 76 0.50 -7.64 -7.08
CA ALA A 76 0.82 -7.02 -5.80
C ALA A 76 -0.26 -5.99 -5.38
N LEU A 77 -0.80 -5.21 -6.30
CA LEU A 77 -1.91 -4.28 -6.03
C LEU A 77 -3.19 -5.04 -5.64
N ILE A 78 -3.55 -6.09 -6.36
CA ILE A 78 -4.68 -6.97 -6.03
C ILE A 78 -4.48 -7.59 -4.65
N TRP A 79 -3.28 -8.05 -4.33
CA TRP A 79 -2.95 -8.58 -3.01
C TRP A 79 -3.21 -7.55 -1.91
N GLY A 80 -2.77 -6.30 -2.08
CA GLY A 80 -3.03 -5.20 -1.15
C GLY A 80 -4.53 -4.95 -0.97
N ILE A 81 -5.30 -4.93 -2.07
CA ILE A 81 -6.78 -4.78 -2.03
C ILE A 81 -7.40 -5.94 -1.23
N VAL A 82 -7.06 -7.18 -1.57
CA VAL A 82 -7.61 -8.38 -0.90
C VAL A 82 -7.27 -8.40 0.59
N ASN A 83 -6.05 -8.00 0.95
CA ASN A 83 -5.61 -7.92 2.34
C ASN A 83 -6.47 -6.92 3.15
N ASN A 84 -6.70 -5.73 2.61
CA ASN A 84 -7.53 -4.72 3.26
C ASN A 84 -9.02 -5.13 3.30
N LEU A 85 -9.55 -5.76 2.25
CA LEU A 85 -10.91 -6.30 2.25
C LEU A 85 -11.09 -7.44 3.28
N ARG A 86 -10.09 -8.31 3.43
CA ARG A 86 -10.10 -9.35 4.48
C ARG A 86 -10.12 -8.73 5.87
N PHE A 87 -9.29 -7.71 6.10
CA PHE A 87 -9.31 -6.98 7.36
C PHE A 87 -10.70 -6.38 7.63
N LEU A 88 -11.31 -5.70 6.66
CA LEU A 88 -12.65 -5.12 6.80
C LEU A 88 -13.70 -6.17 7.18
N ARG A 89 -13.66 -7.35 6.54
CA ARG A 89 -14.59 -8.44 6.83
C ARG A 89 -14.43 -8.99 8.26
N VAL A 90 -13.18 -9.11 8.72
CA VAL A 90 -12.90 -9.67 10.05
C VAL A 90 -13.10 -8.62 11.15
N ALA A 91 -12.88 -7.34 10.86
CA ALA A 91 -12.97 -6.25 11.83
C ALA A 91 -14.33 -6.21 12.57
N ASP A 92 -15.42 -6.61 11.90
CA ASP A 92 -16.76 -6.64 12.51
C ASP A 92 -16.90 -7.71 13.61
N SER A 93 -16.17 -8.80 13.48
CA SER A 93 -16.18 -9.92 14.43
C SER A 93 -15.19 -9.79 15.58
N LEU A 94 -14.32 -8.77 15.56
CA LEU A 94 -13.33 -8.56 16.62
C LEU A 94 -13.98 -7.95 17.85
N SER A 95 -13.84 -8.61 18.99
CA SER A 95 -14.44 -8.21 20.27
C SER A 95 -13.39 -7.77 21.31
N THR A 96 -12.10 -7.96 21.03
CA THR A 96 -11.04 -7.62 22.00
C THR A 96 -9.96 -6.74 21.39
N PRO A 97 -9.36 -5.78 22.16
CA PRO A 97 -8.26 -4.95 21.70
C PRO A 97 -7.06 -5.76 21.19
N GLN A 98 -6.75 -6.89 21.85
CA GLN A 98 -5.66 -7.78 21.45
C GLN A 98 -5.85 -8.37 20.04
N GLN A 99 -7.07 -8.82 19.73
CA GLN A 99 -7.40 -9.36 18.42
C GLN A 99 -7.31 -8.26 17.34
N LEU A 100 -7.78 -7.05 17.65
CA LEU A 100 -7.69 -5.93 16.71
C LEU A 100 -6.24 -5.54 16.45
N LEU A 101 -5.40 -5.44 17.49
CA LEU A 101 -3.99 -5.14 17.37
C LEU A 101 -3.27 -6.16 16.47
N LEU A 102 -3.46 -7.46 16.73
CA LEU A 102 -2.86 -8.53 15.94
C LEU A 102 -3.27 -8.46 14.45
N GLN A 103 -4.54 -8.22 14.17
CA GLN A 103 -5.03 -8.12 12.79
C GLN A 103 -4.55 -6.83 12.10
N HIS A 104 -4.46 -5.73 12.83
CA HIS A 104 -3.93 -4.46 12.34
C HIS A 104 -2.45 -4.59 11.96
N GLU A 105 -1.61 -5.12 12.83
CA GLU A 105 -0.20 -5.37 12.57
C GLU A 105 0.01 -6.32 11.38
N LYS A 106 -0.77 -7.40 11.32
CA LYS A 106 -0.74 -8.34 10.19
C LYS A 106 -1.09 -7.65 8.87
N ARG A 107 -2.10 -6.79 8.87
CA ARG A 107 -2.49 -5.98 7.71
C ARG A 107 -1.32 -5.10 7.26
N ILE A 108 -0.74 -4.30 8.16
CA ILE A 108 0.37 -3.41 7.87
C ILE A 108 1.57 -4.19 7.31
N LYS A 109 1.93 -5.31 7.92
CA LYS A 109 3.02 -6.15 7.46
C LYS A 109 2.81 -6.68 6.03
N ASN A 110 1.57 -7.08 5.70
CA ASN A 110 1.24 -7.56 4.37
C ASN A 110 1.21 -6.42 3.34
N ASP A 111 0.70 -5.24 3.70
CA ASP A 111 0.70 -4.06 2.82
C ASP A 111 2.14 -3.61 2.51
N ARG A 112 3.04 -3.64 3.51
CA ARG A 112 4.47 -3.37 3.31
C ARG A 112 5.12 -4.38 2.36
N ARG A 113 4.79 -5.67 2.47
CA ARG A 113 5.31 -6.70 1.56
C ARG A 113 4.84 -6.47 0.12
N ALA A 114 3.56 -6.16 -0.07
CA ALA A 114 3.02 -5.84 -1.38
C ALA A 114 3.70 -4.60 -1.99
N ALA A 115 3.89 -3.56 -1.19
CA ALA A 115 4.61 -2.36 -1.60
C ALA A 115 6.07 -2.65 -1.98
N LEU A 116 6.78 -3.46 -1.19
CA LEU A 116 8.15 -3.87 -1.48
C LEU A 116 8.25 -4.61 -2.83
N VAL A 117 7.32 -5.54 -3.09
CA VAL A 117 7.25 -6.25 -4.37
C VAL A 117 7.06 -5.27 -5.52
N CYS A 118 6.11 -4.34 -5.43
CA CYS A 118 5.91 -3.31 -6.44
C CYS A 118 7.19 -2.53 -6.72
N ILE A 119 7.90 -2.08 -5.68
CA ILE A 119 9.10 -1.25 -5.83
C ILE A 119 10.25 -2.02 -6.45
N VAL A 120 10.53 -3.22 -5.93
CA VAL A 120 11.59 -4.07 -6.50
C VAL A 120 11.29 -4.34 -7.96
N THR A 121 10.03 -4.64 -8.30
CA THR A 121 9.61 -4.89 -9.69
C THR A 121 9.82 -3.66 -10.56
N VAL A 122 9.44 -2.46 -10.08
CA VAL A 122 9.65 -1.21 -10.81
C VAL A 122 11.15 -0.94 -11.00
N ILE A 123 11.97 -1.09 -9.96
CA ILE A 123 13.43 -0.89 -10.06
C ILE A 123 14.03 -1.86 -11.08
N VAL A 124 13.65 -3.14 -11.03
CA VAL A 124 14.16 -4.16 -11.96
C VAL A 124 13.67 -3.90 -13.39
N SER A 125 12.40 -3.53 -13.57
CA SER A 125 11.83 -3.24 -14.90
C SER A 125 12.46 -2.01 -15.54
N LEU A 126 12.81 -1.03 -14.74
CA LEU A 126 13.45 0.20 -15.20
C LEU A 126 14.97 0.02 -15.39
N GLY A 127 15.61 -0.82 -14.61
CA GLY A 127 17.06 -1.09 -14.71
C GLY A 127 17.43 -2.18 -15.72
N GLY A 128 16.59 -3.21 -15.87
CA GLY A 128 16.89 -4.37 -16.71
C GLY A 128 17.19 -4.05 -18.19
N PRO A 129 16.36 -3.27 -18.90
CA PRO A 129 16.64 -2.90 -20.30
C PRO A 129 17.94 -2.14 -20.49
N TYR A 130 18.45 -1.48 -19.46
CA TYR A 130 19.65 -0.63 -19.55
C TYR A 130 20.96 -1.40 -19.49
N ILE A 131 20.94 -2.56 -18.85
CA ILE A 131 22.11 -3.43 -18.85
C ILE A 131 22.36 -3.97 -20.28
N PHE A 132 21.32 -3.98 -21.12
CA PHE A 132 21.33 -4.62 -22.42
C PHE A 132 21.25 -3.69 -23.66
N THR A 133 20.83 -2.42 -23.50
CA THR A 133 20.67 -1.49 -24.63
C THR A 133 21.06 -0.06 -24.27
N VAL A 134 22.25 0.35 -24.70
CA VAL A 134 22.73 1.73 -24.59
C VAL A 134 22.41 2.45 -25.90
N SER A 135 21.31 3.20 -26.01
CA SER A 135 21.18 4.03 -27.20
C SER A 135 20.54 5.40 -27.08
N ASP A 136 19.61 5.68 -26.12
CA ASP A 136 18.96 6.99 -26.17
C ASP A 136 18.90 7.74 -24.84
N TRP A 137 19.78 8.74 -24.69
CA TRP A 137 19.91 9.62 -23.53
C TRP A 137 18.60 10.29 -23.04
N PRO A 138 17.66 10.81 -23.87
CA PRO A 138 16.44 11.43 -23.37
C PRO A 138 15.50 10.46 -22.64
N TYR A 139 15.47 9.22 -23.10
CA TYR A 139 14.68 8.16 -22.50
C TYR A 139 15.23 7.73 -21.12
N TRP A 140 16.54 7.77 -20.96
CA TRP A 140 17.24 7.56 -19.72
C TRP A 140 16.85 8.57 -18.63
N ALA A 141 16.91 9.84 -18.96
CA ALA A 141 16.62 10.91 -18.02
C ALA A 141 15.18 10.81 -17.51
N MET A 142 14.22 10.51 -18.38
CA MET A 142 12.81 10.38 -18.01
C MET A 142 12.57 9.20 -17.06
N LYS A 143 13.22 8.04 -17.32
CA LYS A 143 13.12 6.89 -16.44
C LYS A 143 13.83 7.10 -15.11
N ALA A 144 14.99 7.72 -15.10
CA ALA A 144 15.70 8.07 -13.86
C ALA A 144 14.87 9.00 -12.99
N ILE A 145 14.18 9.98 -13.57
CA ILE A 145 13.25 10.86 -12.86
C ILE A 145 12.08 10.05 -12.26
N ILE A 146 11.50 9.12 -13.00
CA ILE A 146 10.41 8.26 -12.50
C ILE A 146 10.89 7.39 -11.34
N ILE A 147 12.09 6.78 -11.43
CA ILE A 147 12.69 6.01 -10.34
C ILE A 147 12.88 6.89 -9.10
N VAL A 148 13.47 8.07 -9.28
CA VAL A 148 13.72 9.02 -8.19
C VAL A 148 12.40 9.46 -7.56
N LEU A 149 11.37 9.76 -8.34
CA LEU A 149 10.03 10.10 -7.83
C LEU A 149 9.42 8.93 -7.05
N ILE A 150 9.49 7.71 -7.57
CA ILE A 150 8.99 6.52 -6.87
C ILE A 150 9.76 6.30 -5.57
N LEU A 151 11.08 6.43 -5.58
CA LEU A 151 11.91 6.34 -4.37
C LEU A 151 11.59 7.45 -3.38
N ILE A 152 11.40 8.69 -3.83
CA ILE A 152 11.01 9.83 -2.98
C ILE A 152 9.62 9.57 -2.37
N PHE A 153 8.62 9.16 -3.15
CA PHE A 153 7.30 8.79 -2.62
C PHE A 153 7.35 7.64 -1.64
N TYR A 154 8.24 6.68 -1.86
CA TYR A 154 8.44 5.54 -0.99
C TYR A 154 9.15 5.91 0.32
N PHE A 155 10.26 6.67 0.25
CA PHE A 155 11.01 7.09 1.43
C PHE A 155 10.33 8.21 2.22
N ASN A 156 9.54 9.07 1.59
CA ASN A 156 8.77 10.12 2.27
C ASN A 156 7.50 9.64 2.97
N GLY A 157 7.31 8.35 3.07
CA GLY A 157 6.47 7.86 4.15
C GLY A 157 5.06 7.45 3.81
N ILE A 158 4.73 7.17 2.53
CA ILE A 158 3.43 6.54 2.27
C ILE A 158 3.46 5.04 2.61
N TYR A 159 4.66 4.39 2.59
CA TYR A 159 4.72 2.94 2.73
C TYR A 159 5.77 2.37 3.69
N MET A 160 6.85 3.09 4.05
CA MET A 160 7.93 2.52 4.87
C MET A 160 7.90 2.89 6.35
N ARG A 161 7.40 4.04 6.72
CA ARG A 161 7.04 4.31 8.11
C ARG A 161 5.63 3.77 8.32
N PRO A 162 5.36 3.03 9.42
CA PRO A 162 4.00 2.99 9.90
C PRO A 162 3.60 4.46 9.93
N SER A 163 2.47 4.80 9.31
CA SER A 163 2.05 6.20 9.38
C SER A 163 2.04 6.53 10.86
N ASP A 164 2.41 7.75 11.24
CA ASP A 164 2.39 8.15 12.65
C ASP A 164 1.05 7.73 13.28
N ARG A 165 0.02 7.67 12.46
CA ARG A 165 -1.32 7.17 12.78
C ARG A 165 -1.42 5.66 13.02
N ASP A 166 -0.65 4.82 12.31
CA ASP A 166 -0.63 3.37 12.57
C ASP A 166 0.11 3.05 13.86
N ASN A 167 1.16 3.81 14.18
CA ASN A 167 1.87 3.72 15.45
C ASN A 167 0.96 4.19 16.59
N GLU A 168 0.30 5.33 16.43
CA GLU A 168 -0.66 5.86 17.39
C GLU A 168 -1.79 4.86 17.69
N ILE A 169 -2.36 4.23 16.66
CA ILE A 169 -3.36 3.18 16.83
C ILE A 169 -2.80 2.00 17.63
N SER A 170 -1.58 1.54 17.30
CA SER A 170 -0.95 0.42 17.99
C SER A 170 -0.65 0.74 19.45
N GLU A 171 -0.15 1.94 19.74
CA GLU A 171 0.10 2.43 21.10
C GLU A 171 -1.19 2.50 21.92
N ARG A 172 -2.26 3.09 21.36
CA ARG A 172 -3.55 3.18 22.04
C ARG A 172 -4.20 1.82 22.30
N LEU A 173 -4.06 0.86 21.36
CA LEU A 173 -4.52 -0.51 21.59
C LEU A 173 -3.72 -1.20 22.69
N GLN A 174 -2.40 -0.96 22.77
CA GLN A 174 -1.57 -1.48 23.85
C GLN A 174 -1.93 -0.88 25.20
N GLU A 175 -2.22 0.42 25.26
CA GLU A 175 -2.73 1.07 26.47
C GLU A 175 -4.02 0.40 26.97
N LEU A 176 -5.00 0.16 26.08
CA LEU A 176 -6.25 -0.54 26.42
C LEU A 176 -6.03 -1.99 26.89
N ILE A 177 -5.00 -2.67 26.39
CA ILE A 177 -4.66 -4.03 26.82
C ILE A 177 -4.05 -4.02 28.22
N ASN A 178 -3.20 -3.03 28.52
CA ASN A 178 -2.48 -2.93 29.80
C ASN A 178 -3.36 -2.39 30.94
N THR A 179 -4.50 -1.76 30.63
CA THR A 179 -5.41 -1.18 31.62
C THR A 179 -6.46 -2.21 32.12
N LYS A 180 -6.50 -3.40 31.53
CA LYS A 180 -7.30 -4.56 31.97
C LYS A 180 -6.48 -5.49 32.84
#